data_c5fc425bf44a67006344268abe858efa
#
_entry.id   c5fc425bf44a67006344268abe858efa
#
_cell.length_a   1.000
_cell.length_b   1.000
_cell.length_c   1.000
_cell.angle_alpha   90.00
_cell.angle_beta   90.00
_cell.angle_gamma   90.00
#
_symmetry.space_group_name_H-M   'P 1'
#
loop_
_entity.id
_entity.type
_entity.pdbx_description
1 polymer ?
#
loop_
_entity_poly.entity_id
_entity_poly.type
_entity_poly.pdbx_seq_one_letter_code
_entity_poly.pdbx_strand_id
1 'polypeptide(L)'
;MSFFTFTFYVLSAILIFAALRVVTTRNPVHAALWLVLCFFTAAGVWLLLRAEFLAIALVLVYVGAVTVLFLFVVMMLDINFDSLRTSFRSYIPVGATVGLLVLLEMALVVIGSKVAVDVAPPTPTGSNTSALGRLIYVDYVYPFEIAAVILLVAIIAAIALTHRSRRGSKYQDPALQVKVRRQDRIRLLDMPTEKKE
;
A
#
# COMPACT_ATOMS: atom_id res chain seq x y z
N MET A 1 17.87 32.52 -7.82
CA MET A 1 17.24 31.30 -7.25
C MET A 1 18.20 30.14 -7.46
N SER A 2 18.53 29.38 -6.41
CA SER A 2 19.32 28.16 -6.55
C SER A 2 18.54 27.14 -7.37
N PHE A 3 19.21 26.31 -8.18
CA PHE A 3 18.59 25.20 -8.92
C PHE A 3 17.73 24.30 -7.99
N PHE A 4 18.21 24.01 -6.79
CA PHE A 4 17.47 23.24 -5.79
C PHE A 4 16.15 23.91 -5.38
N THR A 5 16.16 25.22 -5.16
CA THR A 5 14.97 25.98 -4.78
C THR A 5 13.92 25.97 -5.91
N PHE A 6 14.36 26.13 -7.16
CA PHE A 6 13.49 26.05 -8.31
C PHE A 6 12.85 24.68 -8.43
N THR A 7 13.65 23.61 -8.36
CA THR A 7 13.17 22.22 -8.45
C THR A 7 12.20 21.89 -7.32
N PHE A 8 12.46 22.38 -6.10
CA PHE A 8 11.56 22.22 -4.96
C PHE A 8 10.18 22.83 -5.23
N TYR A 9 10.12 24.08 -5.71
CA TYR A 9 8.83 24.71 -6.01
C TYR A 9 8.07 24.02 -7.14
N VAL A 10 8.75 23.55 -8.17
CA VAL A 10 8.14 22.81 -9.27
C VAL A 10 7.54 21.48 -8.76
N LEU A 11 8.30 20.68 -8.01
CA LEU A 11 7.80 19.43 -7.45
C LEU A 11 6.65 19.67 -6.46
N SER A 12 6.75 20.69 -5.62
CA SER A 12 5.69 21.05 -4.66
C SER A 12 4.40 21.47 -5.37
N ALA A 13 4.50 22.24 -6.44
CA ALA A 13 3.33 22.63 -7.25
C ALA A 13 2.66 21.40 -7.90
N ILE A 14 3.44 20.50 -8.48
CA ILE A 14 2.94 19.24 -9.06
C ILE A 14 2.27 18.40 -7.97
N LEU A 15 2.89 18.28 -6.79
CA LEU A 15 2.37 17.51 -5.66
C LEU A 15 1.00 18.04 -5.20
N ILE A 16 0.89 19.37 -5.00
CA ILE A 16 -0.36 20.01 -4.58
C ILE A 16 -1.44 19.81 -5.65
N PHE A 17 -1.10 20.02 -6.91
CA PHE A 17 -2.04 19.82 -8.02
C PHE A 17 -2.51 18.37 -8.08
N ALA A 18 -1.59 17.40 -8.02
CA ALA A 18 -1.92 15.99 -8.03
C ALA A 18 -2.79 15.60 -6.81
N ALA A 19 -2.49 16.08 -5.60
CA ALA A 19 -3.27 15.84 -4.40
C ALA A 19 -4.71 16.37 -4.53
N LEU A 20 -4.88 17.58 -5.07
CA LEU A 20 -6.21 18.12 -5.37
C LEU A 20 -6.97 17.24 -6.38
N ARG A 21 -6.26 16.73 -7.40
CA ARG A 21 -6.87 15.84 -8.38
C ARG A 21 -7.26 14.48 -7.79
N VAL A 22 -6.49 13.93 -6.86
CA VAL A 22 -6.88 12.69 -6.15
C VAL A 22 -8.25 12.85 -5.49
N VAL A 23 -8.45 13.93 -4.77
CA VAL A 23 -9.71 14.17 -4.00
C VAL A 23 -10.88 14.55 -4.91
N THR A 24 -10.63 15.29 -6.00
CA THR A 24 -11.69 15.80 -6.88
C THR A 24 -12.09 14.88 -8.01
N THR A 25 -11.26 13.89 -8.32
CA THR A 25 -11.51 12.96 -9.43
C THR A 25 -12.64 11.99 -9.07
N ARG A 26 -13.62 11.87 -9.96
CA ARG A 26 -14.80 11.01 -9.78
C ARG A 26 -14.52 9.53 -10.05
N ASN A 27 -13.60 9.26 -10.97
CA ASN A 27 -13.23 7.90 -11.33
C ASN A 27 -12.11 7.41 -10.40
N PRO A 28 -12.32 6.32 -9.64
CA PRO A 28 -11.34 5.83 -8.67
C PRO A 28 -10.03 5.36 -9.30
N VAL A 29 -10.07 4.86 -10.55
CA VAL A 29 -8.87 4.47 -11.28
C VAL A 29 -8.02 5.71 -11.60
N HIS A 30 -8.65 6.80 -12.07
CA HIS A 30 -7.95 8.06 -12.29
C HIS A 30 -7.44 8.67 -10.98
N ALA A 31 -8.21 8.57 -9.87
CA ALA A 31 -7.75 9.02 -8.55
C ALA A 31 -6.49 8.27 -8.12
N ALA A 32 -6.45 6.95 -8.32
CA ALA A 32 -5.29 6.14 -8.02
C ALA A 32 -4.06 6.50 -8.88
N LEU A 33 -4.25 6.81 -10.17
CA LEU A 33 -3.14 7.30 -11.02
C LEU A 33 -2.60 8.66 -10.55
N TRP A 34 -3.47 9.57 -10.10
CA TRP A 34 -3.03 10.83 -9.48
C TRP A 34 -2.30 10.59 -8.16
N LEU A 35 -2.71 9.57 -7.39
CA LEU A 35 -2.02 9.17 -6.16
C LEU A 35 -0.61 8.64 -6.43
N VAL A 36 -0.41 7.85 -7.51
CA VAL A 36 0.92 7.47 -7.99
C VAL A 36 1.79 8.70 -8.21
N LEU A 37 1.27 9.70 -8.93
CA LEU A 37 2.00 10.93 -9.19
C LEU A 37 2.32 11.70 -7.90
N CYS A 38 1.40 11.73 -6.92
CA CYS A 38 1.66 12.31 -5.61
C CYS A 38 2.85 11.65 -4.90
N PHE A 39 2.85 10.33 -4.80
CA PHE A 39 3.93 9.61 -4.13
C PHE A 39 5.26 9.74 -4.85
N PHE A 40 5.24 9.70 -6.18
CA PHE A 40 6.46 9.86 -6.98
C PHE A 40 7.07 11.26 -6.83
N THR A 41 6.25 12.31 -6.86
CA THR A 41 6.71 13.68 -6.65
C THR A 41 7.15 13.94 -5.22
N ALA A 42 6.47 13.34 -4.21
CA ALA A 42 6.90 13.41 -2.81
C ALA A 42 8.26 12.74 -2.60
N ALA A 43 8.52 11.60 -3.26
CA ALA A 43 9.83 10.97 -3.25
C ALA A 43 10.92 11.89 -3.83
N GLY A 44 10.60 12.62 -4.91
CA GLY A 44 11.49 13.64 -5.46
C GLY A 44 11.83 14.77 -4.47
N VAL A 45 10.83 15.24 -3.71
CA VAL A 45 11.05 16.24 -2.64
C VAL A 45 11.96 15.67 -1.54
N TRP A 46 11.77 14.40 -1.14
CA TRP A 46 12.62 13.76 -0.14
C TRP A 46 14.07 13.56 -0.61
N LEU A 47 14.28 13.28 -1.89
CA LEU A 47 15.63 13.28 -2.47
C LEU A 47 16.31 14.64 -2.37
N LEU A 48 15.57 15.73 -2.60
CA LEU A 48 16.11 17.09 -2.40
C LEU A 48 16.51 17.36 -0.95
N LEU A 49 15.80 16.74 0.00
CA LEU A 49 16.09 16.82 1.44
C LEU A 49 17.19 15.84 1.90
N ARG A 50 17.85 15.15 0.99
CA ARG A 50 18.87 14.11 1.28
C ARG A 50 18.34 12.90 2.06
N ALA A 51 17.03 12.69 2.10
CA ALA A 51 16.39 11.53 2.70
C ALA A 51 16.25 10.37 1.68
N GLU A 52 17.39 9.87 1.20
CA GLU A 52 17.44 8.91 0.08
C GLU A 52 16.71 7.60 0.38
N PHE A 53 16.91 7.03 1.58
CA PHE A 53 16.25 5.80 1.98
C PHE A 53 14.73 5.96 1.98
N LEU A 54 14.24 7.06 2.52
CA LEU A 54 12.81 7.35 2.62
C LEU A 54 12.17 7.52 1.23
N ALA A 55 12.86 8.19 0.31
CA ALA A 55 12.42 8.37 -1.06
C ALA A 55 12.31 7.04 -1.82
N ILE A 56 13.34 6.19 -1.71
CA ILE A 56 13.37 4.88 -2.35
C ILE A 56 12.28 3.96 -1.77
N ALA A 57 12.14 3.93 -0.44
CA ALA A 57 11.12 3.15 0.23
C ALA A 57 9.69 3.58 -0.18
N LEU A 58 9.45 4.90 -0.32
CA LEU A 58 8.18 5.42 -0.80
C LEU A 58 7.85 4.92 -2.22
N VAL A 59 8.80 5.00 -3.14
CA VAL A 59 8.59 4.54 -4.52
C VAL A 59 8.39 3.03 -4.57
N LEU A 60 9.24 2.27 -3.88
CA LEU A 60 9.20 0.81 -3.96
C LEU A 60 7.96 0.22 -3.30
N VAL A 61 7.59 0.70 -2.12
CA VAL A 61 6.46 0.16 -1.35
C VAL A 61 5.14 0.82 -1.74
N TYR A 62 5.06 2.16 -1.66
CA TYR A 62 3.78 2.85 -1.89
C TYR A 62 3.39 2.91 -3.37
N VAL A 63 4.33 3.27 -4.25
CA VAL A 63 4.05 3.29 -5.70
C VAL A 63 4.06 1.88 -6.26
N GLY A 64 5.09 1.09 -5.97
CA GLY A 64 5.29 -0.22 -6.59
C GLY A 64 4.34 -1.31 -6.07
N ALA A 65 4.18 -1.46 -4.76
CA ALA A 65 3.38 -2.53 -4.20
C ALA A 65 1.95 -2.10 -3.87
N VAL A 66 1.78 -1.08 -3.00
CA VAL A 66 0.46 -0.73 -2.43
C VAL A 66 -0.46 -0.14 -3.48
N THR A 67 0.00 0.84 -4.26
CA THR A 67 -0.88 1.53 -5.23
C THR A 67 -1.20 0.65 -6.43
N VAL A 68 -0.27 -0.20 -6.88
CA VAL A 68 -0.53 -1.17 -7.95
C VAL A 68 -1.57 -2.18 -7.50
N LEU A 69 -1.44 -2.73 -6.26
CA LEU A 69 -2.46 -3.63 -5.72
C LEU A 69 -3.82 -2.93 -5.61
N PHE A 70 -3.84 -1.69 -5.11
CA PHE A 70 -5.05 -0.88 -5.01
C PHE A 70 -5.70 -0.65 -6.39
N LEU A 71 -4.92 -0.36 -7.43
CA LEU A 71 -5.40 -0.24 -8.81
C LEU A 71 -6.07 -1.53 -9.29
N PHE A 72 -5.47 -2.69 -9.06
CA PHE A 72 -6.07 -3.97 -9.42
C PHE A 72 -7.40 -4.19 -8.70
N VAL A 73 -7.44 -3.92 -7.40
CA VAL A 73 -8.68 -4.09 -6.61
C VAL A 73 -9.78 -3.17 -7.12
N VAL A 74 -9.49 -1.90 -7.35
CA VAL A 74 -10.48 -0.92 -7.83
C VAL A 74 -10.97 -1.23 -9.24
N MET A 75 -10.10 -1.77 -10.09
CA MET A 75 -10.47 -2.16 -11.46
C MET A 75 -11.32 -3.46 -11.47
N MET A 76 -11.10 -4.37 -10.52
CA MET A 76 -11.86 -5.63 -10.44
C MET A 76 -13.20 -5.48 -9.70
N LEU A 77 -13.34 -4.45 -8.84
CA LEU A 77 -14.58 -4.16 -8.14
C LEU A 77 -15.46 -3.27 -9.00
N ASP A 78 -16.56 -3.81 -9.50
CA ASP A 78 -17.61 -3.03 -10.17
C ASP A 78 -18.45 -2.30 -9.12
N ILE A 79 -17.90 -1.17 -8.61
CA ILE A 79 -18.57 -0.35 -7.59
C ILE A 79 -19.47 0.65 -8.30
N ASN A 80 -20.78 0.57 -8.03
CA ASN A 80 -21.74 1.55 -8.49
C ASN A 80 -21.62 2.84 -7.65
N PHE A 81 -20.84 3.81 -8.17
CA PHE A 81 -20.59 5.09 -7.48
C PHE A 81 -21.78 6.07 -7.54
N ASP A 82 -22.76 5.85 -8.41
CA ASP A 82 -23.90 6.77 -8.55
C ASP A 82 -24.81 6.76 -7.30
N SER A 83 -24.90 5.65 -6.60
CA SER A 83 -25.67 5.54 -5.34
C SER A 83 -25.02 6.27 -4.15
N LEU A 84 -23.69 6.53 -4.20
CA LEU A 84 -22.94 7.19 -3.12
C LEU A 84 -22.96 8.73 -3.23
N ARG A 85 -23.47 9.28 -4.33
CA ARG A 85 -23.38 10.72 -4.64
C ARG A 85 -24.38 11.61 -3.92
N THR A 86 -25.39 11.07 -3.28
CA THR A 86 -26.51 11.88 -2.73
C THR A 86 -26.13 12.69 -1.49
N SER A 87 -25.02 12.41 -0.83
CA SER A 87 -24.70 13.04 0.46
C SER A 87 -23.44 13.95 0.46
N PHE A 88 -22.71 14.09 -0.67
CA PHE A 88 -21.44 14.82 -0.68
C PHE A 88 -21.56 16.29 -0.27
N ARG A 89 -22.61 16.98 -0.73
CA ARG A 89 -22.86 18.40 -0.38
C ARG A 89 -23.10 18.63 1.12
N SER A 90 -23.65 17.66 1.81
CA SER A 90 -23.92 17.76 3.26
C SER A 90 -22.65 17.71 4.11
N TYR A 91 -21.60 17.07 3.61
CA TYR A 91 -20.33 16.93 4.34
C TYR A 91 -19.30 18.04 4.02
N ILE A 92 -19.53 18.86 3.00
CA ILE A 92 -18.62 19.96 2.64
C ILE A 92 -18.32 20.89 3.83
N PRO A 93 -19.31 21.38 4.62
CA PRO A 93 -19.00 22.30 5.72
C PRO A 93 -18.14 21.63 6.81
N VAL A 94 -18.42 20.37 7.14
CA VAL A 94 -17.63 19.62 8.13
C VAL A 94 -16.21 19.38 7.62
N GLY A 95 -16.08 18.93 6.37
CA GLY A 95 -14.77 18.72 5.75
C GLY A 95 -13.95 20.00 5.63
N ALA A 96 -14.58 21.10 5.25
CA ALA A 96 -13.93 22.41 5.18
C ALA A 96 -13.45 22.90 6.55
N THR A 97 -14.26 22.73 7.60
CA THR A 97 -13.89 23.11 8.98
C THR A 97 -12.69 22.30 9.46
N VAL A 98 -12.72 20.98 9.28
CA VAL A 98 -11.59 20.10 9.67
C VAL A 98 -10.35 20.45 8.85
N GLY A 99 -10.48 20.63 7.54
CA GLY A 99 -9.37 21.02 6.68
C GLY A 99 -8.74 22.36 7.07
N LEU A 100 -9.57 23.34 7.41
CA LEU A 100 -9.09 24.65 7.89
C LEU A 100 -8.37 24.53 9.24
N LEU A 101 -8.90 23.73 10.16
CA LEU A 101 -8.29 23.46 11.47
C LEU A 101 -6.89 22.86 11.31
N VAL A 102 -6.76 21.79 10.51
CA VAL A 102 -5.47 21.13 10.23
C VAL A 102 -4.49 22.10 9.56
N LEU A 103 -4.96 22.89 8.61
CA LEU A 103 -4.13 23.87 7.93
C LEU A 103 -3.62 24.95 8.90
N LEU A 104 -4.47 25.42 9.81
CA LEU A 104 -4.11 26.40 10.83
C LEU A 104 -3.10 25.82 11.83
N GLU A 105 -3.32 24.60 12.30
CA GLU A 105 -2.40 23.89 13.18
C GLU A 105 -1.02 23.72 12.53
N MET A 106 -0.96 23.27 11.29
CA MET A 106 0.30 23.15 10.54
C MET A 106 0.98 24.51 10.34
N ALA A 107 0.21 25.54 10.04
CA ALA A 107 0.75 26.90 9.90
C ALA A 107 1.37 27.41 11.21
N LEU A 108 0.72 27.19 12.35
CA LEU A 108 1.23 27.53 13.66
C LEU A 108 2.54 26.82 14.00
N VAL A 109 2.62 25.50 13.69
CA VAL A 109 3.84 24.71 13.88
C VAL A 109 4.99 25.25 13.02
N VAL A 110 4.73 25.52 11.74
CA VAL A 110 5.76 26.07 10.82
C VAL A 110 6.23 27.46 11.24
N ILE A 111 5.31 28.33 11.68
CA ILE A 111 5.67 29.67 12.15
C ILE A 111 6.43 29.58 13.48
N GLY A 112 5.98 28.71 14.40
CA GLY A 112 6.64 28.49 15.69
C GLY A 112 8.04 27.86 15.53
N SER A 113 8.25 27.00 14.56
CA SER A 113 9.55 26.35 14.31
C SER A 113 10.61 27.30 13.78
N LYS A 114 10.23 28.42 13.14
CA LYS A 114 11.17 29.44 12.70
C LYS A 114 11.89 30.15 13.87
N VAL A 115 11.35 30.04 15.07
CA VAL A 115 11.96 30.60 16.28
C VAL A 115 13.06 29.69 16.86
N ALA A 116 13.10 28.41 16.47
CA ALA A 116 13.96 27.41 17.09
C ALA A 116 15.06 26.83 16.16
N VAL A 117 15.11 27.16 14.87
CA VAL A 117 16.04 26.51 13.90
C VAL A 117 17.19 27.50 13.57
N ASP A 118 18.07 27.69 14.51
CA ASP A 118 19.42 28.23 14.26
C ASP A 118 20.51 27.13 14.42
N VAL A 119 20.10 25.88 14.38
CA VAL A 119 21.01 24.74 14.36
C VAL A 119 21.15 24.29 12.92
N ALA A 120 22.25 24.69 12.27
CA ALA A 120 22.65 24.12 10.99
C ALA A 120 22.68 22.60 11.14
N PRO A 121 21.90 21.86 10.32
CA PRO A 121 21.92 20.42 10.41
C PRO A 121 23.35 19.92 10.20
N PRO A 122 23.87 19.00 11.04
CA PRO A 122 25.18 18.44 10.85
C PRO A 122 25.26 17.86 9.44
N THR A 123 26.26 18.29 8.68
CA THR A 123 26.50 17.73 7.33
C THR A 123 26.71 16.23 7.49
N PRO A 124 25.85 15.39 6.95
CA PRO A 124 25.98 13.95 7.09
C PRO A 124 27.28 13.50 6.41
N THR A 125 28.28 13.14 7.21
CA THR A 125 29.50 12.50 6.72
C THR A 125 29.22 11.01 6.51
N GLY A 126 28.55 10.65 5.39
CA GLY A 126 28.27 9.26 5.08
C GLY A 126 26.93 9.03 4.36
N SER A 127 26.65 7.78 4.04
CA SER A 127 25.38 7.38 3.43
C SER A 127 24.23 7.47 4.45
N ASN A 128 23.16 8.18 4.10
CA ASN A 128 21.92 8.28 4.89
C ASN A 128 21.37 6.87 5.23
N THR A 129 21.41 5.95 4.28
CA THR A 129 20.96 4.57 4.47
C THR A 129 21.76 3.82 5.53
N SER A 130 23.08 4.00 5.55
CA SER A 130 23.95 3.34 6.55
C SER A 130 23.72 3.89 7.96
N ALA A 131 23.59 5.22 8.09
CA ALA A 131 23.30 5.86 9.37
C ALA A 131 21.94 5.43 9.92
N LEU A 132 20.92 5.42 9.08
CA LEU A 132 19.58 4.96 9.46
C LEU A 132 19.56 3.46 9.80
N GLY A 133 20.28 2.63 9.03
CA GLY A 133 20.42 1.21 9.32
C GLY A 133 21.00 0.95 10.70
N ARG A 134 22.09 1.65 11.09
CA ARG A 134 22.64 1.54 12.44
C ARG A 134 21.61 1.92 13.51
N LEU A 135 20.94 3.04 13.34
CA LEU A 135 19.94 3.52 14.28
C LEU A 135 18.83 2.48 14.49
N ILE A 136 18.29 1.91 13.41
CA ILE A 136 17.16 0.96 13.46
C ILE A 136 17.60 -0.37 14.09
N TYR A 137 18.77 -0.90 13.74
CA TYR A 137 19.19 -2.23 14.16
C TYR A 137 19.98 -2.25 15.48
N VAL A 138 20.39 -1.10 16.02
CA VAL A 138 21.14 -1.02 17.28
C VAL A 138 20.32 -0.30 18.35
N ASP A 139 19.91 0.95 18.08
CA ASP A 139 19.27 1.79 19.10
C ASP A 139 17.76 1.55 19.19
N TYR A 140 17.12 1.28 18.04
CA TYR A 140 15.66 1.09 17.91
C TYR A 140 15.27 -0.33 17.49
N VAL A 141 16.04 -1.33 17.92
CA VAL A 141 15.76 -2.74 17.57
C VAL A 141 14.38 -3.20 18.06
N TYR A 142 13.96 -2.80 19.25
CA TYR A 142 12.68 -3.20 19.82
C TYR A 142 11.47 -2.68 19.02
N PRO A 143 11.35 -1.38 18.69
CA PRO A 143 10.32 -0.90 17.77
C PRO A 143 10.38 -1.58 16.39
N PHE A 144 11.55 -1.91 15.89
CA PHE A 144 11.72 -2.62 14.64
C PHE A 144 11.12 -4.04 14.68
N GLU A 145 11.40 -4.79 15.76
CA GLU A 145 10.82 -6.12 15.96
C GLU A 145 9.29 -6.08 16.10
N ILE A 146 8.74 -5.09 16.82
CA ILE A 146 7.29 -4.90 16.91
C ILE A 146 6.69 -4.65 15.53
N ALA A 147 7.30 -3.81 14.72
CA ALA A 147 6.85 -3.56 13.35
C ALA A 147 6.85 -4.84 12.51
N ALA A 148 7.87 -5.70 12.66
CA ALA A 148 7.93 -6.99 11.99
C ALA A 148 6.79 -7.93 12.41
N VAL A 149 6.45 -7.96 13.70
CA VAL A 149 5.30 -8.74 14.21
C VAL A 149 3.98 -8.21 13.65
N ILE A 150 3.79 -6.90 13.59
CA ILE A 150 2.60 -6.28 12.98
C ILE A 150 2.46 -6.69 11.51
N LEU A 151 3.56 -6.65 10.74
CA LEU A 151 3.57 -7.09 9.36
C LEU A 151 3.22 -8.58 9.22
N LEU A 152 3.76 -9.43 10.11
CA LEU A 152 3.43 -10.86 10.13
C LEU A 152 1.93 -11.08 10.36
N VAL A 153 1.36 -10.40 11.35
CA VAL A 153 -0.09 -10.49 11.64
C VAL A 153 -0.90 -10.01 10.43
N ALA A 154 -0.48 -8.93 9.76
CA ALA A 154 -1.15 -8.42 8.56
C ALA A 154 -1.14 -9.44 7.42
N ILE A 155 -0.01 -10.13 7.19
CA ILE A 155 0.11 -11.20 6.17
C ILE A 155 -0.82 -12.36 6.50
N ILE A 156 -0.83 -12.84 7.76
CA ILE A 156 -1.70 -13.94 8.20
C ILE A 156 -3.18 -13.54 8.03
N ALA A 157 -3.54 -12.32 8.44
CA ALA A 157 -4.91 -11.81 8.30
C ALA A 157 -5.34 -11.73 6.82
N ALA A 158 -4.46 -11.25 5.93
CA ALA A 158 -4.75 -11.18 4.50
C ALA A 158 -4.99 -12.56 3.90
N ILE A 159 -4.16 -13.56 4.26
CA ILE A 159 -4.33 -14.94 3.81
C ILE A 159 -5.63 -15.55 4.37
N ALA A 160 -5.91 -15.34 5.65
CA ALA A 160 -7.12 -15.86 6.30
C ALA A 160 -8.40 -15.31 5.68
N LEU A 161 -8.43 -14.01 5.37
CA LEU A 161 -9.59 -13.34 4.74
C LEU A 161 -9.81 -13.78 3.29
N THR A 162 -8.73 -14.05 2.55
CA THR A 162 -8.82 -14.49 1.15
C THR A 162 -9.00 -15.99 1.00
N HIS A 163 -8.73 -16.75 2.06
CA HIS A 163 -8.84 -18.21 2.04
C HIS A 163 -10.28 -18.67 1.91
N ARG A 164 -10.63 -19.19 0.76
CA ARG A 164 -11.95 -19.75 0.48
C ARG A 164 -11.88 -21.27 0.33
N SER A 165 -12.38 -21.99 1.33
CA SER A 165 -12.61 -23.41 1.21
C SER A 165 -13.82 -23.66 0.29
N ARG A 166 -13.63 -24.34 -0.84
CA ARG A 166 -14.72 -24.74 -1.74
C ARG A 166 -15.40 -25.98 -1.15
N ARG A 167 -16.64 -25.82 -0.69
CA ARG A 167 -17.49 -26.98 -0.36
C ARG A 167 -17.76 -27.78 -1.64
N GLY A 168 -17.44 -29.08 -1.63
CA GLY A 168 -17.64 -29.97 -2.80
C GLY A 168 -16.42 -30.09 -3.72
N SER A 169 -15.27 -29.56 -3.36
CA SER A 169 -14.02 -29.86 -4.05
C SER A 169 -13.71 -31.35 -3.88
N LYS A 170 -13.48 -32.06 -4.99
CA LYS A 170 -13.01 -33.46 -5.00
C LYS A 170 -11.53 -33.50 -4.61
N TYR A 171 -11.22 -32.96 -3.41
CA TYR A 171 -9.85 -32.97 -2.88
C TYR A 171 -9.43 -34.44 -2.64
N GLN A 172 -8.33 -34.82 -3.24
CA GLN A 172 -7.72 -36.12 -3.02
C GLN A 172 -6.42 -35.90 -2.24
N ASP A 173 -6.33 -36.60 -1.11
CA ASP A 173 -5.11 -36.58 -0.31
C ASP A 173 -4.02 -37.40 -1.02
N PRO A 174 -2.88 -36.81 -1.40
CA PRO A 174 -1.79 -37.51 -2.05
C PRO A 174 -1.26 -38.69 -1.22
N ALA A 175 -1.25 -38.55 0.11
CA ALA A 175 -0.78 -39.58 1.04
C ALA A 175 -1.70 -40.81 1.02
N LEU A 176 -3.00 -40.65 0.84
CA LEU A 176 -3.96 -41.75 0.70
C LEU A 176 -3.86 -42.35 -0.68
N GLN A 177 -3.62 -41.57 -1.73
CA GLN A 177 -3.48 -42.09 -3.10
C GLN A 177 -2.28 -43.01 -3.26
N VAL A 178 -1.15 -42.69 -2.65
CA VAL A 178 0.07 -43.51 -2.73
C VAL A 178 -0.12 -44.86 -1.98
N LYS A 179 -1.01 -44.89 -0.97
CA LYS A 179 -1.30 -46.10 -0.20
C LYS A 179 -2.33 -47.05 -0.85
N VAL A 180 -3.00 -46.60 -1.90
CA VAL A 180 -4.06 -47.40 -2.56
C VAL A 180 -3.47 -48.62 -3.24
N ARG A 181 -3.99 -49.81 -2.86
CA ARG A 181 -3.60 -51.08 -3.43
C ARG A 181 -4.55 -51.47 -4.56
N ARG A 182 -4.11 -52.39 -5.45
CA ARG A 182 -4.92 -52.94 -6.57
C ARG A 182 -6.29 -53.43 -6.09
N GLN A 183 -6.36 -54.08 -4.95
CA GLN A 183 -7.59 -54.63 -4.38
C GLN A 183 -8.63 -53.55 -4.01
N ASP A 184 -8.19 -52.32 -3.71
CA ASP A 184 -9.06 -51.21 -3.33
C ASP A 184 -9.75 -50.54 -4.54
N ARG A 185 -9.25 -50.83 -5.75
CA ARG A 185 -9.68 -50.18 -7.00
C ARG A 185 -10.28 -51.10 -8.04
N ILE A 186 -10.06 -52.44 -7.94
CA ILE A 186 -10.52 -53.40 -8.93
C ILE A 186 -11.50 -54.36 -8.26
N ARG A 187 -12.72 -54.36 -8.76
CA ARG A 187 -13.73 -55.39 -8.46
C ARG A 187 -13.90 -56.25 -9.68
N LEU A 188 -13.59 -57.57 -9.57
CA LEU A 188 -13.88 -58.53 -10.61
C LEU A 188 -15.38 -58.80 -10.58
N LEU A 189 -16.05 -58.51 -11.72
CA LEU A 189 -17.45 -58.83 -11.90
C LEU A 189 -17.49 -60.06 -12.82
N ASP A 190 -18.07 -61.12 -12.32
CA ASP A 190 -18.38 -62.34 -13.12
C ASP A 190 -19.69 -62.06 -13.87
N MET A 191 -19.58 -61.73 -15.16
CA MET A 191 -20.74 -61.46 -15.98
C MET A 191 -21.01 -62.69 -16.85
N PRO A 192 -22.27 -63.19 -16.93
CA PRO A 192 -22.63 -64.30 -17.85
C PRO A 192 -22.38 -63.85 -19.30
N THR A 193 -21.80 -64.73 -20.10
CA THR A 193 -21.58 -64.51 -21.52
C THR A 193 -22.90 -64.32 -22.26
N GLU A 194 -23.02 -63.29 -23.09
CA GLU A 194 -24.17 -63.12 -23.98
C GLU A 194 -24.33 -64.36 -24.85
N LYS A 195 -25.53 -65.00 -24.79
CA LYS A 195 -25.90 -66.03 -25.72
C LYS A 195 -26.22 -65.36 -27.05
N LYS A 196 -25.45 -65.72 -28.11
CA LYS A 196 -25.80 -65.37 -29.48
C LYS A 196 -27.15 -66.01 -29.82
N GLU A 197 -28.16 -65.13 -30.06
CA GLU A 197 -29.38 -65.55 -30.74
C GLU A 197 -29.11 -65.94 -32.20
#